data_7c7c48baa1e075b0db5d8fff58e1aa58
#
_entry.id   7c7c48baa1e075b0db5d8fff58e1aa58
#
_cell.length_a   1.000
_cell.length_b   1.000
_cell.length_c   1.000
_cell.angle_alpha   90.00
_cell.angle_beta   90.00
_cell.angle_gamma   90.00
#
_symmetry.space_group_name_H-M   'P 1'
#
loop_
_entity.id
_entity.type
_entity.pdbx_description
1 polymer ?
#
loop_
_entity_poly.entity_id
_entity_poly.type
_entity_poly.pdbx_seq_one_letter_code
_entity_poly.pdbx_strand_id
1 'polypeptide(L)'
;MIFIKKVGAITALALALSIPGAVAAETTTATVPLNTLTAREQASINFQTSMAAFRTAQAARQAAIRPLADARQAAVAAANTAFTTAIASVTTQEGRDAVVKTRKDAIAAANATFKAAVDALGAAPTKPAKPAKPGKAEKAPKSGN
;
A
#
# COMPACT_ATOMS: atom_id res chain seq x y z
N MET A 1 -22.97 29.62 -24.31
CA MET A 1 -23.04 28.21 -24.64
C MET A 1 -21.77 27.81 -25.41
N ILE A 2 -20.74 27.31 -24.75
CA ILE A 2 -19.60 26.69 -25.42
C ILE A 2 -19.16 25.52 -24.55
N PHE A 3 -19.49 24.32 -25.00
CA PHE A 3 -19.01 23.05 -24.41
C PHE A 3 -17.59 22.78 -24.92
N ILE A 4 -16.61 22.76 -24.05
CA ILE A 4 -15.28 22.23 -24.38
C ILE A 4 -15.11 20.90 -23.68
N LYS A 5 -15.39 19.80 -24.43
CA LYS A 5 -14.93 18.44 -24.11
C LYS A 5 -13.42 18.39 -24.34
N LYS A 6 -12.61 18.31 -23.30
CA LYS A 6 -11.22 17.87 -23.40
C LYS A 6 -11.13 16.40 -23.00
N VAL A 7 -11.09 15.56 -24.00
CA VAL A 7 -10.64 14.16 -23.89
C VAL A 7 -9.11 14.21 -23.83
N GLY A 8 -8.53 13.91 -22.67
CA GLY A 8 -7.10 13.74 -22.49
C GLY A 8 -6.73 12.29 -22.75
N ALA A 9 -6.08 12.02 -23.87
CA ALA A 9 -5.48 10.73 -24.19
C ALA A 9 -4.30 10.47 -23.23
N ILE A 10 -4.38 9.37 -22.48
CA ILE A 10 -3.26 8.86 -21.68
C ILE A 10 -2.38 8.06 -22.64
N THR A 11 -1.27 8.68 -23.06
CA THR A 11 -0.23 8.00 -23.83
C THR A 11 0.61 7.16 -22.89
N ALA A 12 0.50 5.84 -22.96
CA ALA A 12 1.37 4.90 -22.30
C ALA A 12 2.75 4.97 -22.95
N LEU A 13 3.73 5.55 -22.26
CA LEU A 13 5.13 5.56 -22.68
C LEU A 13 5.80 4.27 -22.21
N ALA A 14 5.90 3.29 -23.08
CA ALA A 14 6.72 2.10 -22.87
C ALA A 14 8.20 2.48 -23.07
N LEU A 15 8.95 2.63 -21.98
CA LEU A 15 10.41 2.73 -22.04
C LEU A 15 11.00 1.33 -22.17
N ALA A 16 11.37 0.96 -23.40
CA ALA A 16 12.24 -0.18 -23.63
C ALA A 16 13.69 0.25 -23.33
N LEU A 17 14.24 -0.16 -22.18
CA LEU A 17 15.65 -0.06 -21.91
C LEU A 17 16.36 -1.24 -22.60
N SER A 18 16.90 -1.01 -23.76
CA SER A 18 17.86 -1.92 -24.40
C SER A 18 19.24 -1.70 -23.76
N ILE A 19 19.72 -2.66 -22.99
CA ILE A 19 21.08 -2.71 -22.48
C ILE A 19 21.88 -3.63 -23.41
N PRO A 20 22.85 -3.14 -24.21
CA PRO A 20 23.80 -4.00 -24.89
C PRO A 20 24.98 -4.23 -23.94
N GLY A 21 25.29 -5.46 -23.63
CA GLY A 21 26.47 -5.81 -22.86
C GLY A 21 26.34 -7.14 -22.11
N ALA A 22 26.03 -8.21 -22.84
CA ALA A 22 26.12 -9.55 -22.29
C ALA A 22 27.58 -9.99 -22.26
N VAL A 23 28.22 -9.88 -21.09
CA VAL A 23 29.37 -10.75 -20.78
C VAL A 23 28.74 -12.05 -20.28
N ALA A 24 28.81 -13.09 -21.08
CA ALA A 24 28.40 -14.44 -20.70
C ALA A 24 29.38 -14.94 -19.63
N ALA A 25 29.09 -14.68 -18.36
CA ALA A 25 29.57 -15.50 -17.27
C ALA A 25 28.62 -16.70 -17.23
N GLU A 26 29.06 -17.84 -17.70
CA GLU A 26 28.40 -19.12 -17.44
C GLU A 26 28.43 -19.38 -15.93
N THR A 27 27.49 -18.76 -15.23
CA THR A 27 27.14 -19.20 -13.92
C THR A 27 26.35 -20.49 -14.12
N THR A 28 27.04 -21.63 -14.06
CA THR A 28 26.43 -22.93 -13.90
C THR A 28 25.67 -22.88 -12.58
N THR A 29 24.48 -22.32 -12.63
CA THR A 29 23.50 -22.48 -11.56
C THR A 29 23.14 -23.94 -11.59
N ALA A 30 23.80 -24.74 -10.73
CA ALA A 30 23.41 -26.11 -10.47
C ALA A 30 21.93 -26.03 -10.06
N THR A 31 21.05 -26.30 -11.02
CA THR A 31 19.62 -26.44 -10.78
C THR A 31 19.49 -27.73 -9.96
N VAL A 32 19.56 -27.60 -8.63
CA VAL A 32 19.26 -28.71 -7.72
C VAL A 32 17.85 -29.13 -8.06
N PRO A 33 17.62 -30.36 -8.52
CA PRO A 33 16.29 -30.79 -8.91
C PRO A 33 15.38 -30.65 -7.69
N LEU A 34 14.26 -29.92 -7.85
CA LEU A 34 13.28 -29.61 -6.79
C LEU A 34 12.76 -30.85 -6.04
N ASN A 35 12.95 -32.07 -6.64
CA ASN A 35 12.61 -33.36 -6.06
C ASN A 35 13.57 -33.85 -4.96
N THR A 36 14.69 -33.15 -4.72
CA THR A 36 15.69 -33.57 -3.69
C THR A 36 15.58 -32.71 -2.42
N LEU A 37 14.77 -31.65 -2.44
CA LEU A 37 14.57 -30.81 -1.26
C LEU A 37 13.70 -31.52 -0.22
N THR A 38 14.12 -31.46 1.03
CA THR A 38 13.29 -31.94 2.13
C THR A 38 12.02 -31.08 2.24
N ALA A 39 10.95 -31.66 2.76
CA ALA A 39 9.68 -30.92 2.99
C ALA A 39 9.89 -29.62 3.81
N ARG A 40 10.90 -29.61 4.68
CA ARG A 40 11.26 -28.44 5.49
C ARG A 40 11.92 -27.34 4.66
N GLU A 41 12.84 -27.70 3.78
CA GLU A 41 13.50 -26.75 2.87
C GLU A 41 12.49 -26.15 1.92
N GLN A 42 11.59 -26.96 1.37
CA GLN A 42 10.51 -26.49 0.54
C GLN A 42 9.57 -25.53 1.30
N ALA A 43 9.19 -25.84 2.54
CA ALA A 43 8.39 -24.97 3.38
C ALA A 43 9.10 -23.63 3.70
N SER A 44 10.42 -23.66 3.89
CA SER A 44 11.23 -22.47 4.09
C SER A 44 11.27 -21.58 2.84
N ILE A 45 11.49 -22.17 1.67
CA ILE A 45 11.49 -21.47 0.38
C ILE A 45 10.12 -20.84 0.12
N ASN A 46 9.04 -21.60 0.30
CA ASN A 46 7.68 -21.12 0.13
C ASN A 46 7.36 -19.94 1.08
N PHE A 47 7.82 -20.03 2.33
CA PHE A 47 7.66 -18.95 3.29
C PHE A 47 8.44 -17.69 2.87
N GLN A 48 9.68 -17.83 2.43
CA GLN A 48 10.48 -16.70 1.95
C GLN A 48 9.84 -16.02 0.74
N THR A 49 9.36 -16.79 -0.23
CA THR A 49 8.65 -16.31 -1.41
C THR A 49 7.37 -15.56 -1.01
N SER A 50 6.59 -16.15 -0.11
CA SER A 50 5.36 -15.51 0.40
C SER A 50 5.65 -14.23 1.17
N MET A 51 6.74 -14.19 1.94
CA MET A 51 7.18 -12.98 2.65
C MET A 51 7.66 -11.89 1.69
N ALA A 52 8.34 -12.26 0.59
CA ALA A 52 8.72 -11.30 -0.44
C ALA A 52 7.48 -10.71 -1.12
N ALA A 53 6.53 -11.53 -1.52
CA ALA A 53 5.26 -11.10 -2.10
C ALA A 53 4.47 -10.19 -1.13
N PHE A 54 4.40 -10.54 0.15
CA PHE A 54 3.78 -9.71 1.17
C PHE A 54 4.43 -8.32 1.27
N ARG A 55 5.77 -8.25 1.29
CA ARG A 55 6.49 -6.97 1.36
C ARG A 55 6.22 -6.10 0.14
N THR A 56 6.21 -6.71 -1.06
CA THR A 56 5.90 -6.01 -2.31
C THR A 56 4.47 -5.47 -2.28
N ALA A 57 3.50 -6.28 -1.89
CA ALA A 57 2.10 -5.85 -1.79
C ALA A 57 1.90 -4.74 -0.74
N GLN A 58 2.60 -4.83 0.39
CA GLN A 58 2.57 -3.80 1.43
C GLN A 58 3.17 -2.47 0.94
N ALA A 59 4.30 -2.52 0.24
CA ALA A 59 4.94 -1.34 -0.35
C ALA A 59 4.03 -0.68 -1.40
N ALA A 60 3.42 -1.49 -2.28
CA ALA A 60 2.47 -1.00 -3.28
C ALA A 60 1.26 -0.31 -2.63
N ARG A 61 0.70 -0.92 -1.57
CA ARG A 61 -0.41 -0.31 -0.83
C ARG A 61 0.00 1.02 -0.17
N GLN A 62 1.17 1.09 0.45
CA GLN A 62 1.67 2.33 1.04
C GLN A 62 1.89 3.43 -0.02
N ALA A 63 2.44 3.06 -1.18
CA ALA A 63 2.60 3.98 -2.30
C ALA A 63 1.25 4.53 -2.81
N ALA A 64 0.20 3.70 -2.82
CA ALA A 64 -1.14 4.13 -3.20
C ALA A 64 -1.80 5.02 -2.12
N ILE A 65 -1.58 4.78 -0.82
CA ILE A 65 -2.17 5.56 0.27
C ILE A 65 -1.52 6.94 0.40
N ARG A 66 -0.21 7.06 0.14
CA ARG A 66 0.52 8.33 0.31
C ARG A 66 -0.13 9.51 -0.42
N PRO A 67 -0.41 9.47 -1.74
CA PRO A 67 -1.05 10.58 -2.44
C PRO A 67 -2.46 10.89 -1.91
N LEU A 68 -3.19 9.91 -1.40
CA LEU A 68 -4.50 10.11 -0.78
C LEU A 68 -4.38 10.89 0.54
N ALA A 69 -3.37 10.57 1.35
CA ALA A 69 -3.08 11.29 2.58
C ALA A 69 -2.65 12.74 2.31
N ASP A 70 -1.81 12.94 1.29
CA ASP A 70 -1.37 14.28 0.86
C ASP A 70 -2.55 15.11 0.37
N ALA A 71 -3.45 14.54 -0.44
CA ALA A 71 -4.66 15.20 -0.90
C ALA A 71 -5.60 15.57 0.26
N ARG A 72 -5.78 14.68 1.24
CA ARG A 72 -6.54 14.98 2.46
C ARG A 72 -5.92 16.15 3.23
N GLN A 73 -4.59 16.12 3.42
CA GLN A 73 -3.89 17.19 4.13
C GLN A 73 -4.02 18.52 3.41
N ALA A 74 -3.92 18.55 2.09
CA ALA A 74 -4.12 19.75 1.28
C ALA A 74 -5.55 20.30 1.43
N ALA A 75 -6.57 19.42 1.40
CA ALA A 75 -7.96 19.82 1.58
C ALA A 75 -8.23 20.41 2.97
N VAL A 76 -7.65 19.82 4.03
CA VAL A 76 -7.74 20.34 5.40
C VAL A 76 -7.03 21.70 5.52
N ALA A 77 -5.86 21.87 4.90
CA ALA A 77 -5.15 23.14 4.88
C ALA A 77 -5.97 24.22 4.16
N ALA A 78 -6.57 23.91 3.02
CA ALA A 78 -7.45 24.81 2.28
C ALA A 78 -8.67 25.23 3.12
N ALA A 79 -9.31 24.30 3.83
CA ALA A 79 -10.43 24.59 4.73
C ALA A 79 -10.01 25.53 5.87
N ASN A 80 -8.81 25.35 6.43
CA ASN A 80 -8.28 26.24 7.46
C ASN A 80 -7.95 27.63 6.93
N THR A 81 -7.36 27.75 5.75
CA THR A 81 -7.09 29.02 5.09
C THR A 81 -8.40 29.78 4.79
N ALA A 82 -9.39 29.08 4.21
CA ALA A 82 -10.70 29.64 3.95
C ALA A 82 -11.39 30.13 5.24
N PHE A 83 -11.28 29.36 6.34
CA PHE A 83 -11.77 29.74 7.66
C PHE A 83 -11.10 31.04 8.15
N THR A 84 -9.77 31.12 8.10
CA THR A 84 -9.02 32.28 8.57
C THR A 84 -9.39 33.53 7.80
N THR A 85 -9.56 33.41 6.48
CA THR A 85 -9.99 34.53 5.63
C THR A 85 -11.44 34.97 5.95
N ALA A 86 -12.36 34.02 6.05
CA ALA A 86 -13.76 34.30 6.27
C ALA A 86 -14.01 34.88 7.67
N ILE A 87 -13.38 34.34 8.73
CA ILE A 87 -13.62 34.79 10.10
C ILE A 87 -13.15 36.22 10.35
N ALA A 88 -12.16 36.70 9.60
CA ALA A 88 -11.62 38.05 9.72
C ALA A 88 -12.64 39.12 9.30
N SER A 89 -13.60 38.79 8.44
CA SER A 89 -14.63 39.73 7.92
C SER A 89 -15.97 39.62 8.63
N VAL A 90 -16.15 38.64 9.53
CA VAL A 90 -17.43 38.39 10.20
C VAL A 90 -17.51 39.09 11.55
N THR A 91 -18.53 39.94 11.71
CA THR A 91 -18.76 40.73 12.92
C THR A 91 -19.83 40.15 13.84
N THR A 92 -20.77 39.34 13.31
CA THR A 92 -21.89 38.77 14.07
C THR A 92 -21.57 37.36 14.60
N GLN A 93 -22.17 37.00 15.71
CA GLN A 93 -22.03 35.65 16.28
C GLN A 93 -22.56 34.59 15.33
N GLU A 94 -23.71 34.78 14.74
CA GLU A 94 -24.32 33.85 13.78
C GLU A 94 -23.42 33.62 12.56
N GLY A 95 -22.81 34.67 12.04
CA GLY A 95 -21.85 34.57 10.94
C GLY A 95 -20.60 33.76 11.35
N ARG A 96 -20.10 33.94 12.58
CA ARG A 96 -18.96 33.14 13.09
C ARG A 96 -19.32 31.65 13.19
N ASP A 97 -20.52 31.36 13.68
CA ASP A 97 -20.99 29.96 13.80
C ASP A 97 -21.14 29.32 12.42
N ALA A 98 -21.63 30.05 11.42
CA ALA A 98 -21.71 29.59 10.05
C ALA A 98 -20.32 29.29 9.45
N VAL A 99 -19.33 30.17 9.65
CA VAL A 99 -17.95 29.96 9.17
C VAL A 99 -17.30 28.76 9.86
N VAL A 100 -17.50 28.61 11.18
CA VAL A 100 -17.02 27.42 11.92
C VAL A 100 -17.67 26.14 11.41
N LYS A 101 -18.98 26.17 11.12
CA LYS A 101 -19.69 25.01 10.56
C LYS A 101 -19.13 24.65 9.19
N THR A 102 -18.94 25.62 8.30
CA THR A 102 -18.38 25.41 6.96
C THR A 102 -17.01 24.74 7.01
N ARG A 103 -16.12 25.18 7.91
CA ARG A 103 -14.82 24.54 8.13
C ARG A 103 -14.96 23.09 8.58
N LYS A 104 -15.83 22.85 9.57
CA LYS A 104 -16.05 21.47 10.08
C LYS A 104 -16.56 20.54 8.98
N ASP A 105 -17.52 21.01 8.20
CA ASP A 105 -18.10 20.24 7.09
C ASP A 105 -17.05 19.93 6.01
N ALA A 106 -16.20 20.90 5.65
CA ALA A 106 -15.12 20.71 4.70
C ALA A 106 -14.08 19.68 5.19
N ILE A 107 -13.69 19.73 6.47
CA ILE A 107 -12.77 18.75 7.07
C ILE A 107 -13.42 17.36 7.11
N ALA A 108 -14.70 17.28 7.46
CA ALA A 108 -15.43 16.02 7.47
C ALA A 108 -15.50 15.40 6.06
N ALA A 109 -15.78 16.21 5.03
CA ALA A 109 -15.78 15.78 3.63
C ALA A 109 -14.41 15.25 3.19
N ALA A 110 -13.32 15.96 3.53
CA ALA A 110 -11.95 15.51 3.22
C ALA A 110 -11.63 14.16 3.87
N ASN A 111 -12.03 13.96 5.13
CA ASN A 111 -11.84 12.69 5.84
C ASN A 111 -12.68 11.56 5.22
N ALA A 112 -13.93 11.84 4.85
CA ALA A 112 -14.81 10.85 4.21
C ALA A 112 -14.26 10.44 2.84
N THR A 113 -13.79 11.37 2.02
CA THR A 113 -13.16 11.10 0.74
C THR A 113 -11.90 10.24 0.90
N PHE A 114 -11.03 10.58 1.85
CA PHE A 114 -9.84 9.77 2.15
C PHE A 114 -10.21 8.35 2.58
N LYS A 115 -11.17 8.21 3.50
CA LYS A 115 -11.62 6.90 3.96
C LYS A 115 -12.16 6.07 2.81
N ALA A 116 -13.05 6.62 1.98
CA ALA A 116 -13.62 5.91 0.84
C ALA A 116 -12.53 5.47 -0.17
N ALA A 117 -11.55 6.34 -0.42
CA ALA A 117 -10.43 6.01 -1.32
C ALA A 117 -9.52 4.90 -0.75
N VAL A 118 -9.27 4.90 0.56
CA VAL A 118 -8.50 3.82 1.22
C VAL A 118 -9.29 2.51 1.24
N ASP A 119 -10.58 2.56 1.49
CA ASP A 119 -11.47 1.39 1.47
C ASP A 119 -11.52 0.77 0.06
N ALA A 120 -11.51 1.60 -1.01
CA ALA A 120 -11.47 1.15 -2.40
C ALA A 120 -10.17 0.40 -2.77
N LEU A 121 -9.07 0.58 -2.04
CA LEU A 121 -7.85 -0.22 -2.21
C LEU A 121 -7.99 -1.67 -1.73
N GLY A 122 -9.10 -2.01 -1.12
CA GLY A 122 -9.37 -3.35 -0.59
C GLY A 122 -8.65 -3.64 0.73
N ALA A 123 -8.67 -4.91 1.13
CA ALA A 123 -8.07 -5.36 2.38
C ALA A 123 -6.54 -5.19 2.41
N ALA A 124 -5.99 -4.92 3.58
CA ALA A 124 -4.55 -4.89 3.76
C ALA A 124 -3.93 -6.28 3.53
N PRO A 125 -2.72 -6.36 2.94
CA PRO A 125 -2.03 -7.63 2.78
C PRO A 125 -1.84 -8.34 4.12
N THR A 126 -2.12 -9.64 4.16
CA THR A 126 -1.98 -10.47 5.36
C THR A 126 -0.59 -11.08 5.40
N LYS A 127 0.08 -10.97 6.55
CA LYS A 127 1.41 -11.55 6.76
C LYS A 127 1.33 -13.08 6.72
N PRO A 128 2.18 -13.77 5.93
CA PRO A 128 2.24 -15.23 5.90
C PRO A 128 2.57 -15.84 7.27
N ALA A 129 1.93 -16.97 7.58
CA ALA A 129 2.24 -17.74 8.76
C ALA A 129 3.63 -18.39 8.65
N LYS A 130 4.37 -18.42 9.74
CA LYS A 130 5.65 -19.13 9.80
C LYS A 130 5.44 -20.63 9.63
N PRO A 131 6.35 -21.35 8.94
CA PRO A 131 6.33 -22.83 8.93
C PRO A 131 6.33 -23.38 10.35
N ALA A 132 5.59 -24.46 10.57
CA ALA A 132 5.58 -25.16 11.84
C ALA A 132 7.01 -25.63 12.19
N LYS A 133 7.40 -25.48 13.46
CA LYS A 133 8.62 -26.12 13.96
C LYS A 133 8.44 -27.61 13.88
N PRO A 134 9.46 -28.39 13.43
CA PRO A 134 9.40 -29.83 13.52
C PRO A 134 9.15 -30.19 14.98
N GLY A 135 8.12 -30.99 15.23
CA GLY A 135 7.85 -31.53 16.56
C GLY A 135 9.13 -32.17 17.09
N LYS A 136 9.45 -31.94 18.36
CA LYS A 136 10.48 -32.75 19.03
C LYS A 136 10.10 -34.20 18.78
N ALA A 137 10.99 -34.94 18.10
CA ALA A 137 10.81 -36.36 17.93
C ALA A 137 10.49 -36.92 19.33
N GLU A 138 9.31 -37.51 19.47
CA GLU A 138 8.87 -38.14 20.69
C GLU A 138 9.92 -39.17 21.00
N LYS A 139 10.57 -38.97 22.16
CA LYS A 139 11.65 -39.84 22.60
C LYS A 139 11.06 -41.23 22.71
N ALA A 140 11.46 -42.15 21.82
CA ALA A 140 11.02 -43.54 21.85
C ALA A 140 11.04 -44.05 23.29
N PRO A 141 9.98 -44.72 23.76
CA PRO A 141 9.98 -45.27 25.11
C PRO A 141 11.17 -46.18 25.25
N LYS A 142 12.02 -45.90 26.27
CA LYS A 142 13.12 -46.83 26.62
C LYS A 142 12.49 -48.16 26.91
N SER A 143 12.72 -49.16 26.05
CA SER A 143 12.45 -50.55 26.33
C SER A 143 13.27 -50.88 27.56
N GLY A 144 12.61 -50.97 28.72
CA GLY A 144 13.18 -51.47 29.94
C GLY A 144 13.36 -52.99 29.81
N ASN A 145 14.57 -53.43 30.01
CA ASN A 145 14.88 -54.83 30.22
C ASN A 145 14.87 -55.12 31.72
#